data_917dcc0144c5c3271725c4e7bf8287aa
#
_entry.id   917dcc0144c5c3271725c4e7bf8287aa
#
_cell.length_a   1.000
_cell.length_b   1.000
_cell.length_c   1.000
_cell.angle_alpha   90.00
_cell.angle_beta   90.00
_cell.angle_gamma   90.00
#
_symmetry.space_group_name_H-M   'P 1'
#
loop_
_entity.id
_entity.type
_entity.pdbx_description
1 polymer ?
#
loop_
_entity_poly.entity_id
_entity_poly.type
_entity_poly.pdbx_seq_one_letter_code
_entity_poly.pdbx_strand_id
1 'polypeptide(L)'
;RLITLETSLKLKGICTMSSKLAELSETISASTEELFATTSTLNEHMHALNDRNLSNLNRLKDLEDVRTNLSESFKSVSVNADELHDQVATIDQISDEITSVANQTNLLSLNAAIEAARVGEEGKGFAVVAGEVRKLSQQTKDSIENVNSVSKNIRQKAEITKSAIDLLETAVEKFISGTSEVSGTMKESAHALEQSVQQLNETTQGVEQQAISSESLAKLAIDLNCTAEIGTTVVENALLLRNSLFDITHITDNGDLLTNLALRLVDHAKFLENIIDDYANLRNLTDHHSCAFGKWYDANIQSYNHIPAFVQMGSVHEQFHQAAQNFVNNPVAENASELQITSGKILRQFIELISYFEKNS
;
A
#
# COMPACT_ATOMS: atom_id res chain seq x y z
N ARG A 1 -24.51 33.24 -40.57
CA ARG A 1 -25.37 32.71 -39.50
C ARG A 1 -24.95 31.29 -39.07
N LEU A 2 -24.81 30.34 -39.99
CA LEU A 2 -24.37 28.98 -39.67
C LEU A 2 -22.95 28.98 -39.05
N ILE A 3 -22.02 29.77 -39.55
CA ILE A 3 -20.64 29.89 -38.98
C ILE A 3 -20.70 30.43 -37.54
N THR A 4 -21.52 31.45 -37.28
CA THR A 4 -21.69 31.99 -35.93
C THR A 4 -22.32 30.99 -34.98
N LEU A 5 -23.29 30.21 -35.42
CA LEU A 5 -23.92 29.13 -34.66
C LEU A 5 -22.94 27.98 -34.37
N GLU A 6 -22.16 27.57 -35.38
CA GLU A 6 -21.10 26.56 -35.22
C GLU A 6 -20.04 27.01 -34.20
N THR A 7 -19.63 28.30 -34.28
CA THR A 7 -18.67 28.86 -33.30
C THR A 7 -19.27 28.88 -31.89
N SER A 8 -20.53 29.26 -31.72
CA SER A 8 -21.21 29.23 -30.42
C SER A 8 -21.25 27.84 -29.79
N LEU A 9 -21.53 26.78 -30.60
CA LEU A 9 -21.48 25.41 -30.14
C LEU A 9 -20.08 24.97 -29.66
N LYS A 10 -19.04 25.34 -30.40
CA LYS A 10 -17.65 25.10 -30.00
C LYS A 10 -17.32 25.77 -28.67
N LEU A 11 -17.71 27.03 -28.51
CA LEU A 11 -17.47 27.79 -27.28
C LEU A 11 -18.19 27.15 -26.08
N LYS A 12 -19.44 26.70 -26.24
CA LYS A 12 -20.18 25.99 -25.20
C LYS A 12 -19.47 24.66 -24.80
N GLY A 13 -18.92 23.94 -25.80
CA GLY A 13 -18.09 22.76 -25.55
C GLY A 13 -16.82 23.07 -24.73
N ILE A 14 -16.17 24.22 -25.03
CA ILE A 14 -14.99 24.69 -24.27
C ILE A 14 -15.37 25.02 -22.82
N CYS A 15 -16.49 25.71 -22.57
CA CYS A 15 -16.97 25.99 -21.21
C CYS A 15 -17.22 24.70 -20.42
N THR A 16 -17.86 23.69 -21.05
CA THR A 16 -18.11 22.41 -20.40
C THR A 16 -16.80 21.69 -20.07
N MET A 17 -15.82 21.74 -20.97
CA MET A 17 -14.48 21.14 -20.75
C MET A 17 -13.73 21.88 -19.64
N SER A 18 -13.79 23.19 -19.60
CA SER A 18 -13.24 24.04 -18.53
C SER A 18 -13.81 23.65 -17.15
N SER A 19 -15.12 23.50 -17.04
CA SER A 19 -15.76 23.10 -15.79
C SER A 19 -15.29 21.71 -15.32
N LYS A 20 -15.21 20.74 -16.23
CA LYS A 20 -14.69 19.39 -15.91
C LYS A 20 -13.21 19.42 -15.51
N LEU A 21 -12.41 20.29 -16.13
CA LEU A 21 -11.01 20.44 -15.81
C LEU A 21 -10.82 21.05 -14.41
N ALA A 22 -11.67 22.00 -14.03
CA ALA A 22 -11.68 22.58 -12.68
C ALA A 22 -12.04 21.53 -11.61
N GLU A 23 -13.10 20.74 -11.83
CA GLU A 23 -13.52 19.65 -10.95
C GLU A 23 -12.40 18.58 -10.80
N LEU A 24 -11.74 18.23 -11.91
CA LEU A 24 -10.59 17.31 -11.89
C LEU A 24 -9.44 17.89 -11.08
N SER A 25 -9.13 19.17 -11.23
CA SER A 25 -8.08 19.85 -10.46
C SER A 25 -8.38 19.85 -8.96
N GLU A 26 -9.63 20.12 -8.55
CA GLU A 26 -10.03 20.03 -7.14
C GLU A 26 -9.85 18.62 -6.59
N THR A 27 -10.26 17.60 -7.36
CA THR A 27 -10.11 16.18 -6.97
C THR A 27 -8.64 15.80 -6.80
N ILE A 28 -7.80 16.23 -7.75
CA ILE A 28 -6.34 15.99 -7.68
C ILE A 28 -5.76 16.71 -6.46
N SER A 29 -6.15 17.95 -6.18
CA SER A 29 -5.66 18.71 -5.02
C SER A 29 -6.00 18.02 -3.70
N ALA A 30 -7.25 17.58 -3.52
CA ALA A 30 -7.67 16.84 -2.33
C ALA A 30 -6.89 15.52 -2.15
N SER A 31 -6.71 14.77 -3.25
CA SER A 31 -5.90 13.54 -3.23
C SER A 31 -4.42 13.82 -2.90
N THR A 32 -3.88 14.95 -3.37
CA THR A 32 -2.50 15.36 -3.11
C THR A 32 -2.29 15.71 -1.63
N GLU A 33 -3.24 16.40 -1.00
CA GLU A 33 -3.21 16.69 0.43
C GLU A 33 -3.25 15.41 1.28
N GLU A 34 -4.12 14.46 0.93
CA GLU A 34 -4.21 13.17 1.60
C GLU A 34 -2.90 12.36 1.45
N LEU A 35 -2.32 12.33 0.25
CA LEU A 35 -1.04 11.68 -0.01
C LEU A 35 0.09 12.32 0.80
N PHE A 36 0.13 13.64 0.89
CA PHE A 36 1.13 14.35 1.67
C PHE A 36 1.04 14.00 3.16
N ALA A 37 -0.16 14.02 3.75
CA ALA A 37 -0.39 13.62 5.13
C ALA A 37 0.01 12.16 5.39
N THR A 38 -0.35 11.26 4.48
CA THR A 38 0.00 9.83 4.56
C THR A 38 1.52 9.63 4.49
N THR A 39 2.20 10.31 3.56
CA THR A 39 3.65 10.20 3.38
C THR A 39 4.38 10.74 4.60
N SER A 40 3.91 11.84 5.20
CA SER A 40 4.45 12.38 6.44
C SER A 40 4.33 11.40 7.61
N THR A 41 3.15 10.80 7.79
CA THR A 41 2.92 9.79 8.83
C THR A 41 3.78 8.55 8.62
N LEU A 42 3.94 8.08 7.38
CA LEU A 42 4.81 6.96 7.05
C LEU A 42 6.27 7.27 7.37
N ASN A 43 6.73 8.48 7.11
CA ASN A 43 8.09 8.90 7.45
C ASN A 43 8.34 8.87 8.96
N GLU A 44 7.41 9.36 9.77
CA GLU A 44 7.49 9.26 11.23
C GLU A 44 7.54 7.80 11.70
N HIS A 45 6.72 6.92 11.12
CA HIS A 45 6.73 5.49 11.44
C HIS A 45 8.04 4.82 11.06
N MET A 46 8.66 5.18 9.92
CA MET A 46 9.96 4.64 9.51
C MET A 46 11.07 5.04 10.50
N HIS A 47 11.09 6.28 10.97
CA HIS A 47 12.03 6.72 12.00
C HIS A 47 11.81 5.97 13.32
N ALA A 48 10.58 5.84 13.78
CA ALA A 48 10.28 5.09 15.01
C ALA A 48 10.67 3.60 14.90
N LEU A 49 10.47 2.97 13.72
CA LEU A 49 10.90 1.60 13.46
C LEU A 49 12.42 1.47 13.45
N ASN A 50 13.14 2.44 12.88
CA ASN A 50 14.60 2.46 12.90
C ASN A 50 15.14 2.55 14.33
N ASP A 51 14.59 3.43 15.15
CA ASP A 51 14.99 3.58 16.55
C ASP A 51 14.74 2.29 17.35
N ARG A 52 13.60 1.63 17.13
CA ARG A 52 13.29 0.33 17.74
C ARG A 52 14.28 -0.76 17.28
N ASN A 53 14.63 -0.75 16.01
CA ASN A 53 15.58 -1.71 15.45
C ASN A 53 16.96 -1.54 16.07
N LEU A 54 17.46 -0.31 16.19
CA LEU A 54 18.70 0.02 16.86
C LEU A 54 18.67 -0.38 18.35
N SER A 55 17.57 -0.12 19.04
CA SER A 55 17.38 -0.56 20.43
C SER A 55 17.43 -2.08 20.56
N ASN A 56 16.82 -2.82 19.65
CA ASN A 56 16.87 -4.28 19.65
C ASN A 56 18.28 -4.82 19.37
N LEU A 57 19.04 -4.21 18.45
CA LEU A 57 20.44 -4.57 18.21
C LEU A 57 21.30 -4.36 19.47
N ASN A 58 21.09 -3.28 20.22
CA ASN A 58 21.79 -3.05 21.48
C ASN A 58 21.44 -4.11 22.54
N ARG A 59 20.15 -4.48 22.66
CA ARG A 59 19.70 -5.56 23.56
C ARG A 59 20.30 -6.91 23.19
N LEU A 60 20.44 -7.20 21.90
CA LEU A 60 21.10 -8.43 21.43
C LEU A 60 22.59 -8.44 21.82
N LYS A 61 23.25 -7.27 21.81
CA LYS A 61 24.62 -7.14 22.29
C LYS A 61 24.71 -7.39 23.79
N ASP A 62 23.78 -6.85 24.59
CA ASP A 62 23.73 -7.10 26.05
C ASP A 62 23.52 -8.60 26.34
N LEU A 63 22.76 -9.34 25.52
CA LEU A 63 22.56 -10.78 25.64
C LEU A 63 23.88 -11.55 25.38
N GLU A 64 24.76 -11.06 24.51
CA GLU A 64 26.06 -11.63 24.29
C GLU A 64 27.00 -11.51 25.55
N ASP A 65 26.89 -10.38 26.25
CA ASP A 65 27.61 -10.19 27.51
C ASP A 65 27.08 -11.15 28.61
N VAL A 66 25.76 -11.32 28.67
CA VAL A 66 25.12 -12.29 29.59
C VAL A 66 25.58 -13.71 29.27
N ARG A 67 25.67 -14.08 28.00
CA ARG A 67 26.22 -15.38 27.57
C ARG A 67 27.61 -15.63 28.11
N THR A 68 28.50 -14.64 27.96
CA THR A 68 29.90 -14.77 28.40
C THR A 68 29.97 -15.05 29.89
N ASN A 69 29.21 -14.29 30.68
CA ASN A 69 29.12 -14.46 32.12
C ASN A 69 28.54 -15.84 32.54
N LEU A 70 27.52 -16.33 31.80
CA LEU A 70 26.95 -17.66 32.04
C LEU A 70 27.96 -18.78 31.73
N SER A 71 28.69 -18.69 30.62
CA SER A 71 29.70 -19.67 30.26
C SER A 71 30.80 -19.76 31.30
N GLU A 72 31.29 -18.62 31.82
CA GLU A 72 32.25 -18.58 32.90
C GLU A 72 31.69 -19.20 34.19
N SER A 73 30.42 -18.91 34.50
CA SER A 73 29.78 -19.48 35.70
C SER A 73 29.60 -20.99 35.58
N PHE A 74 29.21 -21.52 34.44
CA PHE A 74 29.10 -22.97 34.21
C PHE A 74 30.45 -23.66 34.33
N LYS A 75 31.49 -23.07 33.74
CA LYS A 75 32.86 -23.59 33.88
C LYS A 75 33.28 -23.66 35.35
N SER A 76 33.02 -22.62 36.14
CA SER A 76 33.31 -22.59 37.58
C SER A 76 32.54 -23.68 38.34
N VAL A 77 31.23 -23.87 38.05
CA VAL A 77 30.44 -24.91 38.70
C VAL A 77 30.91 -26.30 38.30
N SER A 78 31.32 -26.52 37.05
CA SER A 78 31.85 -27.78 36.58
C SER A 78 33.16 -28.13 37.29
N VAL A 79 34.08 -27.17 37.41
CA VAL A 79 35.35 -27.37 38.18
C VAL A 79 35.07 -27.71 39.65
N ASN A 80 34.17 -26.99 40.30
CA ASN A 80 33.79 -27.27 41.69
C ASN A 80 33.18 -28.67 41.87
N ALA A 81 32.39 -29.13 40.89
CA ALA A 81 31.83 -30.49 40.91
C ALA A 81 32.93 -31.59 40.76
N ASP A 82 33.95 -31.34 39.92
CA ASP A 82 35.09 -32.22 39.76
C ASP A 82 35.93 -32.24 41.05
N GLU A 83 36.22 -31.09 41.64
CA GLU A 83 36.94 -31.00 42.91
C GLU A 83 36.18 -31.73 44.05
N LEU A 84 34.87 -31.60 44.10
CA LEU A 84 34.02 -32.30 45.06
C LEU A 84 34.11 -33.82 44.86
N HIS A 85 34.15 -34.29 43.62
CA HIS A 85 34.32 -35.69 43.29
C HIS A 85 35.68 -36.25 43.85
N ASP A 86 36.78 -35.49 43.65
CA ASP A 86 38.12 -35.87 44.12
C ASP A 86 38.22 -35.84 45.65
N GLN A 87 37.57 -34.86 46.30
CA GLN A 87 37.49 -34.79 47.77
C GLN A 87 36.75 -35.98 48.33
N VAL A 88 35.66 -36.39 47.69
CA VAL A 88 34.88 -37.58 48.13
C VAL A 88 35.70 -38.86 47.95
N ALA A 89 36.49 -38.98 46.87
CA ALA A 89 37.39 -40.11 46.70
C ALA A 89 38.45 -40.18 47.81
N THR A 90 38.97 -39.06 48.28
CA THR A 90 39.87 -38.97 49.42
C THR A 90 39.19 -39.40 50.74
N ILE A 91 37.92 -38.97 50.95
CA ILE A 91 37.12 -39.39 52.14
C ILE A 91 36.93 -40.92 52.13
N ASP A 92 36.60 -41.50 50.98
CA ASP A 92 36.45 -42.99 50.86
C ASP A 92 37.77 -43.71 51.26
N GLN A 93 38.94 -43.22 50.77
CA GLN A 93 40.21 -43.80 51.14
C GLN A 93 40.49 -43.73 52.67
N ILE A 94 40.25 -42.59 53.30
CA ILE A 94 40.38 -42.40 54.76
C ILE A 94 39.38 -43.28 55.49
N SER A 95 38.17 -43.45 55.01
CA SER A 95 37.14 -44.35 55.58
C SER A 95 37.57 -45.79 55.55
N ASP A 96 38.20 -46.25 54.46
CA ASP A 96 38.76 -47.61 54.35
C ASP A 96 39.94 -47.82 55.36
N GLU A 97 40.76 -46.84 55.51
CA GLU A 97 41.87 -46.86 56.50
C GLU A 97 41.31 -46.97 57.92
N ILE A 98 40.36 -46.13 58.28
CA ILE A 98 39.72 -46.16 59.62
C ILE A 98 38.99 -47.50 59.86
N THR A 99 38.33 -48.03 58.84
CA THR A 99 37.68 -49.34 58.89
C THR A 99 38.67 -50.42 59.19
N SER A 100 39.87 -50.36 58.56
CA SER A 100 40.99 -51.30 58.81
C SER A 100 41.51 -51.22 60.27
N VAL A 101 41.68 -49.97 60.75
CA VAL A 101 42.12 -49.76 62.17
C VAL A 101 41.03 -50.23 63.13
N ALA A 102 39.75 -49.97 62.89
CA ALA A 102 38.64 -50.44 63.73
C ALA A 102 38.55 -51.96 63.75
N ASN A 103 38.77 -52.62 62.61
CA ASN A 103 38.88 -54.08 62.53
C ASN A 103 40.06 -54.67 63.37
N GLN A 104 41.19 -54.07 63.24
CA GLN A 104 42.39 -54.45 64.04
C GLN A 104 42.17 -54.26 65.55
N THR A 105 41.54 -53.10 65.91
CA THR A 105 41.19 -52.76 67.30
C THR A 105 40.13 -53.76 67.88
N ASN A 106 39.17 -54.14 67.08
CA ASN A 106 38.17 -55.14 67.47
C ASN A 106 38.81 -56.53 67.70
N LEU A 107 39.73 -56.90 66.83
CA LEU A 107 40.50 -58.17 66.99
C LEU A 107 41.42 -58.13 68.22
N LEU A 108 42.13 -57.01 68.44
CA LEU A 108 42.97 -56.83 69.63
C LEU A 108 42.12 -56.86 70.90
N SER A 109 41.02 -56.23 70.93
CA SER A 109 40.10 -56.20 72.10
C SER A 109 39.49 -57.59 72.33
N LEU A 110 39.18 -58.37 71.30
CA LEU A 110 38.75 -59.75 71.42
C LEU A 110 39.79 -60.64 72.02
N ASN A 111 41.07 -60.55 71.55
CA ASN A 111 42.22 -61.30 72.10
C ASN A 111 42.44 -60.90 73.53
N ALA A 112 42.39 -59.59 73.92
CA ALA A 112 42.51 -59.14 75.29
C ALA A 112 41.36 -59.64 76.20
N ALA A 113 40.14 -59.66 75.70
CA ALA A 113 38.96 -60.20 76.43
C ALA A 113 39.13 -61.75 76.71
N ILE A 114 39.65 -62.46 75.70
CA ILE A 114 39.96 -63.88 75.85
C ILE A 114 41.05 -64.14 76.90
N GLU A 115 42.12 -63.38 76.89
CA GLU A 115 43.21 -63.54 77.82
C GLU A 115 42.82 -63.10 79.24
N ALA A 116 42.01 -62.06 79.38
CA ALA A 116 41.42 -61.59 80.62
C ALA A 116 40.52 -62.67 81.26
N ALA A 117 39.71 -63.39 80.47
CA ALA A 117 38.86 -64.51 80.89
C ALA A 117 39.72 -65.69 81.33
N ARG A 118 40.93 -65.91 80.77
CA ARG A 118 41.82 -66.98 81.01
C ARG A 118 42.49 -66.90 82.39
N VAL A 119 42.78 -65.68 82.90
CA VAL A 119 43.40 -65.45 84.22
C VAL A 119 42.34 -65.40 85.39
N GLY A 120 41.07 -65.60 85.11
CA GLY A 120 40.00 -65.77 86.11
C GLY A 120 39.61 -64.48 86.88
N GLU A 121 39.51 -64.51 88.19
CA GLU A 121 39.02 -63.45 89.05
C GLU A 121 39.89 -62.18 88.95
N GLU A 122 41.21 -62.29 88.78
CA GLU A 122 42.13 -61.19 88.71
C GLU A 122 42.02 -60.42 87.32
N GLY A 123 41.45 -61.07 86.30
CA GLY A 123 41.26 -60.46 84.95
C GLY A 123 39.98 -59.72 84.75
N LYS A 124 39.07 -59.69 85.69
CA LYS A 124 37.71 -59.11 85.57
C LYS A 124 37.74 -57.61 85.11
N GLY A 125 38.62 -56.83 85.69
CA GLY A 125 38.72 -55.41 85.32
C GLY A 125 39.25 -55.21 83.90
N PHE A 126 40.16 -56.03 83.45
CA PHE A 126 40.62 -56.02 82.06
C PHE A 126 39.62 -56.52 81.06
N ALA A 127 38.77 -57.48 81.43
CA ALA A 127 37.71 -57.99 80.60
C ALA A 127 36.64 -56.90 80.32
N VAL A 128 36.31 -56.06 81.29
CA VAL A 128 35.38 -54.91 81.11
C VAL A 128 35.95 -53.85 80.16
N VAL A 129 37.26 -53.50 80.32
CA VAL A 129 37.92 -52.57 79.43
C VAL A 129 37.99 -53.14 77.99
N ALA A 130 38.35 -54.36 77.80
CA ALA A 130 38.40 -55.05 76.53
C ALA A 130 37.02 -55.09 75.88
N GLY A 131 35.94 -55.33 76.64
CA GLY A 131 34.59 -55.26 76.19
C GLY A 131 34.16 -53.89 75.72
N GLU A 132 34.54 -52.82 76.43
CA GLU A 132 34.23 -51.43 76.04
C GLU A 132 35.03 -51.00 74.85
N VAL A 133 36.34 -51.35 74.70
CA VAL A 133 37.10 -51.11 73.47
C VAL A 133 36.51 -51.82 72.26
N ARG A 134 36.04 -53.08 72.46
CA ARG A 134 35.33 -53.79 71.36
C ARG A 134 34.04 -53.09 70.94
N LYS A 135 33.28 -52.60 71.88
CA LYS A 135 32.03 -51.84 71.60
C LYS A 135 32.35 -50.54 70.87
N LEU A 136 33.36 -49.78 71.27
CA LEU A 136 33.83 -48.58 70.61
C LEU A 136 34.33 -48.86 69.19
N SER A 137 35.04 -49.93 68.94
CA SER A 137 35.48 -50.31 67.60
C SER A 137 34.35 -50.70 66.71
N GLN A 138 33.23 -51.32 67.21
CA GLN A 138 32.01 -51.57 66.48
C GLN A 138 31.29 -50.27 66.19
N GLN A 139 31.13 -49.36 67.14
CA GLN A 139 30.50 -48.04 66.92
C GLN A 139 31.27 -47.23 65.90
N THR A 140 32.62 -47.33 65.84
CA THR A 140 33.44 -46.72 64.83
C THR A 140 33.15 -47.27 63.45
N LYS A 141 32.99 -48.57 63.28
CA LYS A 141 32.56 -49.18 61.99
C LYS A 141 31.19 -48.67 61.53
N ASP A 142 30.22 -48.69 62.46
CA ASP A 142 28.87 -48.23 62.15
C ASP A 142 28.86 -46.74 61.71
N SER A 143 29.71 -45.92 62.36
CA SER A 143 29.92 -44.51 61.98
C SER A 143 30.55 -44.36 60.58
N ILE A 144 31.52 -45.22 60.25
CA ILE A 144 32.17 -45.20 58.92
C ILE A 144 31.20 -45.68 57.82
N GLU A 145 30.33 -46.67 58.12
CA GLU A 145 29.26 -47.05 57.15
C GLU A 145 28.33 -45.86 56.83
N ASN A 146 28.01 -45.03 57.84
CA ASN A 146 27.24 -43.80 57.61
C ASN A 146 28.01 -42.79 56.78
N VAL A 147 29.32 -42.58 57.04
CA VAL A 147 30.19 -41.71 56.24
C VAL A 147 30.22 -42.19 54.81
N ASN A 148 30.44 -43.48 54.54
CA ASN A 148 30.45 -44.06 53.20
C ASN A 148 29.11 -43.83 52.47
N SER A 149 27.98 -43.96 53.18
CA SER A 149 26.65 -43.66 52.60
C SER A 149 26.51 -42.17 52.19
N VAL A 150 27.00 -41.27 53.05
CA VAL A 150 26.98 -39.83 52.76
C VAL A 150 27.91 -39.49 51.58
N SER A 151 29.14 -40.08 51.55
CA SER A 151 30.09 -39.95 50.46
C SER A 151 29.51 -40.35 49.12
N LYS A 152 28.83 -41.50 49.08
CA LYS A 152 28.14 -42.01 47.88
C LYS A 152 27.07 -41.01 47.40
N ASN A 153 26.25 -40.48 48.30
CA ASN A 153 25.24 -39.49 47.97
C ASN A 153 25.81 -38.19 47.40
N ILE A 154 26.95 -37.71 47.97
CA ILE A 154 27.64 -36.51 47.49
C ILE A 154 28.18 -36.76 46.08
N ARG A 155 28.83 -37.90 45.82
CA ARG A 155 29.32 -38.25 44.47
C ARG A 155 28.20 -38.29 43.47
N GLN A 156 27.07 -38.92 43.77
CA GLN A 156 25.93 -38.98 42.89
C GLN A 156 25.39 -37.54 42.59
N LYS A 157 25.35 -36.67 43.58
CA LYS A 157 24.90 -35.28 43.39
C LYS A 157 25.88 -34.48 42.53
N ALA A 158 27.20 -34.70 42.69
CA ALA A 158 28.20 -34.06 41.85
C ALA A 158 28.06 -34.50 40.37
N GLU A 159 27.84 -35.80 40.10
CA GLU A 159 27.59 -36.32 38.76
C GLU A 159 26.31 -35.71 38.11
N ILE A 160 25.21 -35.66 38.90
CA ILE A 160 23.95 -35.02 38.43
C ILE A 160 24.20 -33.54 38.10
N THR A 161 24.94 -32.83 38.95
CA THR A 161 25.29 -31.43 38.74
C THR A 161 26.06 -31.23 37.43
N LYS A 162 27.07 -32.07 37.18
CA LYS A 162 27.88 -32.07 35.96
C LYS A 162 27.01 -32.30 34.72
N SER A 163 26.16 -33.31 34.75
CA SER A 163 25.19 -33.56 33.64
C SER A 163 24.21 -32.41 33.39
N ALA A 164 23.79 -31.74 34.49
CA ALA A 164 22.92 -30.55 34.34
C ALA A 164 23.68 -29.37 33.71
N ILE A 165 24.95 -29.17 34.01
CA ILE A 165 25.76 -28.14 33.36
C ILE A 165 25.93 -28.43 31.87
N ASP A 166 26.24 -29.67 31.46
CA ASP A 166 26.37 -30.05 30.05
C ASP A 166 25.06 -29.72 29.23
N LEU A 167 23.91 -30.01 29.84
CA LEU A 167 22.62 -29.68 29.25
C LEU A 167 22.39 -28.16 29.14
N LEU A 168 22.82 -27.41 30.17
CA LEU A 168 22.71 -25.94 30.16
C LEU A 168 23.63 -25.31 29.10
N GLU A 169 24.87 -25.81 28.95
CA GLU A 169 25.80 -25.37 27.91
C GLU A 169 25.18 -25.58 26.52
N THR A 170 24.61 -26.76 26.25
CA THR A 170 23.90 -27.03 24.99
C THR A 170 22.74 -26.09 24.77
N ALA A 171 21.98 -25.79 25.82
CA ALA A 171 20.83 -24.86 25.73
C ALA A 171 21.29 -23.42 25.43
N VAL A 172 22.40 -22.99 26.06
CA VAL A 172 22.98 -21.66 25.81
C VAL A 172 23.53 -21.56 24.40
N GLU A 173 24.20 -22.58 23.86
CA GLU A 173 24.65 -22.60 22.47
C GLU A 173 23.48 -22.43 21.47
N LYS A 174 22.36 -23.13 21.68
CA LYS A 174 21.17 -22.96 20.86
C LYS A 174 20.56 -21.54 20.97
N PHE A 175 20.55 -20.99 22.19
CA PHE A 175 20.10 -19.63 22.42
C PHE A 175 20.96 -18.61 21.66
N ILE A 176 22.30 -18.80 21.64
CA ILE A 176 23.23 -17.94 20.90
C ILE A 176 22.97 -18.03 19.40
N SER A 177 22.82 -19.23 18.87
CA SER A 177 22.47 -19.40 17.44
C SER A 177 21.21 -18.64 17.07
N GLY A 178 20.17 -18.73 17.90
CA GLY A 178 18.93 -17.98 17.69
C GLY A 178 19.11 -16.46 17.79
N THR A 179 19.88 -15.95 18.75
CA THR A 179 20.14 -14.51 18.86
C THR A 179 20.98 -13.98 17.71
N SER A 180 21.91 -14.77 17.18
CA SER A 180 22.71 -14.43 15.99
C SER A 180 21.82 -14.32 14.73
N GLU A 181 20.87 -15.24 14.56
CA GLU A 181 19.90 -15.18 13.47
C GLU A 181 19.01 -13.94 13.57
N VAL A 182 18.49 -13.62 14.77
CA VAL A 182 17.73 -12.40 15.01
C VAL A 182 18.57 -11.16 14.73
N SER A 183 19.85 -11.15 15.10
CA SER A 183 20.75 -10.04 14.77
C SER A 183 20.93 -9.85 13.27
N GLY A 184 21.03 -10.95 12.51
CA GLY A 184 21.04 -10.92 11.03
C GLY A 184 19.78 -10.27 10.46
N THR A 185 18.61 -10.75 10.88
CA THR A 185 17.30 -10.21 10.44
C THR A 185 17.13 -8.73 10.82
N MET A 186 17.63 -8.30 11.98
CA MET A 186 17.59 -6.89 12.37
C MET A 186 18.45 -6.01 11.46
N LYS A 187 19.61 -6.48 11.01
CA LYS A 187 20.46 -5.76 10.05
C LYS A 187 19.81 -5.67 8.68
N GLU A 188 19.20 -6.75 8.22
CA GLU A 188 18.43 -6.74 6.96
C GLU A 188 17.22 -5.77 7.05
N SER A 189 16.51 -5.77 8.19
CA SER A 189 15.44 -4.83 8.46
C SER A 189 15.91 -3.38 8.45
N ALA A 190 17.10 -3.07 9.02
CA ALA A 190 17.67 -1.74 8.97
C ALA A 190 17.91 -1.27 7.53
N HIS A 191 18.45 -2.13 6.69
CA HIS A 191 18.69 -1.82 5.28
C HIS A 191 17.37 -1.63 4.51
N ALA A 192 16.35 -2.45 4.76
CA ALA A 192 15.03 -2.30 4.16
C ALA A 192 14.33 -0.99 4.60
N LEU A 193 14.51 -0.58 5.87
CA LEU A 193 14.03 0.70 6.37
C LEU A 193 14.69 1.89 5.67
N GLU A 194 16.01 1.84 5.48
CA GLU A 194 16.77 2.88 4.75
C GLU A 194 16.25 3.04 3.32
N GLN A 195 16.04 1.93 2.61
CA GLN A 195 15.45 1.93 1.27
C GLN A 195 14.03 2.50 1.27
N SER A 196 13.22 2.15 2.28
CA SER A 196 11.86 2.67 2.43
C SER A 196 11.82 4.18 2.64
N VAL A 197 12.74 4.72 3.45
CA VAL A 197 12.89 6.17 3.65
C VAL A 197 13.26 6.87 2.33
N GLN A 198 14.16 6.28 1.55
CA GLN A 198 14.50 6.82 0.24
C GLN A 198 13.28 6.84 -0.70
N GLN A 199 12.51 5.76 -0.78
CA GLN A 199 11.29 5.71 -1.59
C GLN A 199 10.22 6.72 -1.13
N LEU A 200 10.10 6.95 0.18
CA LEU A 200 9.20 7.98 0.72
C LEU A 200 9.62 9.39 0.28
N ASN A 201 10.92 9.67 0.26
CA ASN A 201 11.42 10.96 -0.24
C ASN A 201 11.10 11.15 -1.72
N GLU A 202 11.26 10.13 -2.56
CA GLU A 202 10.88 10.17 -3.98
C GLU A 202 9.37 10.36 -4.14
N THR A 203 8.57 9.68 -3.31
CA THR A 203 7.10 9.84 -3.29
C THR A 203 6.71 11.26 -2.90
N THR A 204 7.36 11.85 -1.89
CA THR A 204 7.12 13.24 -1.47
C THR A 204 7.38 14.22 -2.62
N GLN A 205 8.47 14.05 -3.36
CA GLN A 205 8.76 14.87 -4.54
C GLN A 205 7.69 14.70 -5.63
N GLY A 206 7.20 13.46 -5.82
CA GLY A 206 6.10 13.17 -6.74
C GLY A 206 4.80 13.89 -6.34
N VAL A 207 4.49 13.92 -5.05
CA VAL A 207 3.32 14.62 -4.49
C VAL A 207 3.44 16.14 -4.68
N GLU A 208 4.62 16.72 -4.46
CA GLU A 208 4.88 18.14 -4.74
C GLU A 208 4.68 18.47 -6.22
N GLN A 209 5.19 17.64 -7.12
CA GLN A 209 5.00 17.81 -8.56
C GLN A 209 3.54 17.70 -8.97
N GLN A 210 2.78 16.82 -8.32
CA GLN A 210 1.34 16.67 -8.55
C GLN A 210 0.57 17.93 -8.10
N ALA A 211 0.94 18.54 -6.97
CA ALA A 211 0.37 19.80 -6.51
C ALA A 211 0.57 20.93 -7.56
N ILE A 212 1.79 21.08 -8.08
CA ILE A 212 2.10 22.06 -9.12
C ILE A 212 1.29 21.79 -10.41
N SER A 213 1.13 20.51 -10.77
CA SER A 213 0.36 20.12 -11.94
C SER A 213 -1.13 20.43 -11.76
N SER A 214 -1.68 20.21 -10.56
CA SER A 214 -3.07 20.54 -10.23
C SER A 214 -3.33 22.06 -10.30
N GLU A 215 -2.42 22.87 -9.77
CA GLU A 215 -2.51 24.33 -9.89
C GLU A 215 -2.49 24.80 -11.36
N SER A 216 -1.64 24.17 -12.17
CA SER A 216 -1.55 24.45 -13.60
C SER A 216 -2.85 24.09 -14.34
N LEU A 217 -3.48 22.97 -13.96
CA LEU A 217 -4.79 22.56 -14.50
C LEU A 217 -5.90 23.52 -14.11
N ALA A 218 -5.93 23.99 -12.85
CA ALA A 218 -6.87 25.00 -12.40
C ALA A 218 -6.74 26.31 -13.20
N LYS A 219 -5.52 26.77 -13.41
CA LYS A 219 -5.25 27.94 -14.22
C LYS A 219 -5.69 27.75 -15.68
N LEU A 220 -5.38 26.61 -16.28
CA LEU A 220 -5.82 26.27 -17.63
C LEU A 220 -7.35 26.26 -17.75
N ALA A 221 -8.05 25.76 -16.74
CA ALA A 221 -9.52 25.79 -16.69
C ALA A 221 -10.04 27.24 -16.72
N ILE A 222 -9.44 28.12 -15.92
CA ILE A 222 -9.81 29.56 -15.90
C ILE A 222 -9.55 30.21 -17.26
N ASP A 223 -8.38 29.98 -17.87
CA ASP A 223 -8.01 30.54 -19.14
C ASP A 223 -8.94 30.08 -20.29
N LEU A 224 -9.34 28.79 -20.27
CA LEU A 224 -10.31 28.25 -21.22
C LEU A 224 -11.69 28.88 -21.06
N ASN A 225 -12.15 29.06 -19.81
CA ASN A 225 -13.43 29.71 -19.56
C ASN A 225 -13.43 31.16 -20.03
N CYS A 226 -12.39 31.90 -19.71
CA CYS A 226 -12.21 33.29 -20.18
C CYS A 226 -12.18 33.36 -21.72
N THR A 227 -11.47 32.43 -22.37
CA THR A 227 -11.41 32.37 -23.84
C THR A 227 -12.80 32.09 -24.43
N ALA A 228 -13.57 31.20 -23.83
CA ALA A 228 -14.93 30.89 -24.26
C ALA A 228 -15.89 32.08 -24.09
N GLU A 229 -15.79 32.82 -22.98
CA GLU A 229 -16.58 34.03 -22.73
C GLU A 229 -16.27 35.15 -23.75
N ILE A 230 -14.97 35.39 -24.02
CA ILE A 230 -14.57 36.34 -25.05
C ILE A 230 -15.11 35.91 -26.41
N GLY A 231 -14.98 34.64 -26.77
CA GLY A 231 -15.50 34.07 -28.00
C GLY A 231 -16.99 34.26 -28.13
N THR A 232 -17.77 34.00 -27.05
CA THR A 232 -19.21 34.18 -27.00
C THR A 232 -19.57 35.65 -27.26
N THR A 233 -18.90 36.60 -26.60
CA THR A 233 -19.10 38.03 -26.80
C THR A 233 -18.82 38.47 -28.25
N VAL A 234 -17.77 37.92 -28.86
CA VAL A 234 -17.42 38.20 -30.29
C VAL A 234 -18.56 37.68 -31.21
N VAL A 235 -19.07 36.47 -30.96
CA VAL A 235 -20.18 35.90 -31.72
C VAL A 235 -21.45 36.75 -31.58
N GLU A 236 -21.79 37.16 -30.37
CA GLU A 236 -22.98 38.02 -30.10
C GLU A 236 -22.83 39.35 -30.81
N ASN A 237 -21.68 40.00 -30.72
CA ASN A 237 -21.42 41.28 -31.43
C ASN A 237 -21.48 41.11 -32.95
N ALA A 238 -20.99 39.99 -33.49
CA ALA A 238 -21.06 39.68 -34.92
C ALA A 238 -22.54 39.47 -35.36
N LEU A 239 -23.36 38.86 -34.51
CA LEU A 239 -24.80 38.71 -34.78
C LEU A 239 -25.55 40.05 -34.73
N LEU A 240 -25.25 40.91 -33.75
CA LEU A 240 -25.77 42.26 -33.64
C LEU A 240 -25.41 43.10 -34.86
N LEU A 241 -24.14 43.12 -35.26
CA LEU A 241 -23.67 43.85 -36.43
C LEU A 241 -24.36 43.38 -37.71
N ARG A 242 -24.46 42.04 -37.88
CA ARG A 242 -25.20 41.47 -39.02
C ARG A 242 -26.66 41.94 -39.05
N ASN A 243 -27.40 41.88 -37.90
CA ASN A 243 -28.79 42.30 -37.84
C ASN A 243 -28.98 43.78 -38.14
N SER A 244 -27.96 44.61 -37.81
CA SER A 244 -27.95 46.05 -38.10
C SER A 244 -27.71 46.34 -39.59
N LEU A 245 -26.87 45.50 -40.26
CA LEU A 245 -26.48 45.73 -41.65
C LEU A 245 -27.41 45.11 -42.67
N PHE A 246 -28.07 43.99 -42.29
CA PHE A 246 -28.96 43.22 -43.17
C PHE A 246 -30.32 43.08 -42.53
N ASP A 247 -31.27 43.92 -42.88
CA ASP A 247 -32.65 43.72 -42.53
C ASP A 247 -33.24 42.61 -43.40
N ILE A 248 -33.23 41.38 -42.87
CA ILE A 248 -33.66 40.13 -43.54
C ILE A 248 -35.17 40.13 -43.78
N THR A 249 -35.91 41.07 -43.21
CA THR A 249 -37.36 41.18 -43.40
C THR A 249 -37.76 41.58 -44.83
N HIS A 250 -36.79 42.03 -45.65
CA HIS A 250 -36.99 42.47 -47.04
C HIS A 250 -36.67 41.42 -48.12
N ILE A 251 -36.30 40.18 -47.75
CA ILE A 251 -36.22 39.10 -48.72
C ILE A 251 -37.67 38.67 -49.03
N THR A 252 -38.28 39.32 -49.98
CA THR A 252 -39.58 38.91 -50.51
C THR A 252 -39.40 37.72 -51.41
N ASP A 253 -40.25 36.68 -51.22
CA ASP A 253 -40.28 35.50 -52.10
C ASP A 253 -40.82 35.96 -53.47
N ASN A 254 -39.91 36.22 -54.41
CA ASN A 254 -40.21 36.56 -55.80
C ASN A 254 -40.47 35.31 -56.68
N GLY A 255 -40.57 34.10 -56.08
CA GLY A 255 -40.74 32.86 -56.80
C GLY A 255 -39.51 32.33 -57.51
N ASP A 256 -38.37 33.01 -57.37
CA ASP A 256 -37.10 32.64 -57.94
C ASP A 256 -36.40 31.55 -57.05
N LEU A 257 -35.75 30.59 -57.68
CA LEU A 257 -35.13 29.42 -57.05
C LEU A 257 -34.01 29.82 -56.07
N LEU A 258 -33.21 30.83 -56.39
CA LEU A 258 -32.12 31.31 -55.52
C LEU A 258 -32.67 31.96 -54.24
N THR A 259 -33.73 32.74 -54.34
CA THR A 259 -34.43 33.33 -53.20
C THR A 259 -35.02 32.23 -52.28
N ASN A 260 -35.64 31.20 -52.90
CA ASN A 260 -36.15 30.04 -52.12
C ASN A 260 -35.06 29.29 -51.40
N LEU A 261 -33.91 29.01 -52.03
CA LEU A 261 -32.74 28.38 -51.37
C LEU A 261 -32.19 29.23 -50.22
N ALA A 262 -32.11 30.56 -50.40
CA ALA A 262 -31.67 31.49 -49.36
C ALA A 262 -32.63 31.43 -48.15
N LEU A 263 -33.94 31.43 -48.39
CA LEU A 263 -34.95 31.29 -47.31
C LEU A 263 -34.80 29.95 -46.57
N ARG A 264 -34.59 28.83 -47.29
CA ARG A 264 -34.39 27.50 -46.66
C ARG A 264 -33.14 27.46 -45.80
N LEU A 265 -32.06 28.15 -46.21
CA LEU A 265 -30.85 28.26 -45.39
C LEU A 265 -31.10 29.08 -44.11
N VAL A 266 -31.94 30.13 -44.18
CA VAL A 266 -32.39 30.88 -43.01
C VAL A 266 -33.22 30.03 -42.07
N ASP A 267 -34.14 29.19 -42.61
CA ASP A 267 -34.94 28.28 -41.79
C ASP A 267 -34.06 27.28 -41.02
N HIS A 268 -33.05 26.70 -41.66
CA HIS A 268 -32.07 25.82 -41.00
C HIS A 268 -31.26 26.55 -39.91
N ALA A 269 -30.88 27.78 -40.16
CA ALA A 269 -30.20 28.59 -39.16
C ALA A 269 -31.10 28.85 -37.93
N LYS A 270 -32.38 29.16 -38.12
CA LYS A 270 -33.34 29.30 -37.01
C LYS A 270 -33.59 28.01 -36.27
N PHE A 271 -33.69 26.89 -36.98
CA PHE A 271 -33.83 25.57 -36.37
C PHE A 271 -32.66 25.24 -35.44
N LEU A 272 -31.40 25.47 -35.90
CA LEU A 272 -30.22 25.25 -35.13
C LEU A 272 -30.11 26.23 -33.93
N GLU A 273 -30.48 27.48 -34.09
CA GLU A 273 -30.57 28.50 -33.04
C GLU A 273 -31.52 28.06 -31.91
N ASN A 274 -32.70 27.58 -32.26
CA ASN A 274 -33.67 27.05 -31.30
C ASN A 274 -33.11 25.85 -30.51
N ILE A 275 -32.40 24.94 -31.18
CA ILE A 275 -31.74 23.81 -30.49
C ILE A 275 -30.71 24.31 -29.50
N ILE A 276 -29.87 25.27 -29.87
CA ILE A 276 -28.81 25.79 -29.00
C ILE A 276 -29.40 26.47 -27.76
N ASP A 277 -30.45 27.28 -27.99
CA ASP A 277 -31.01 28.10 -26.93
C ASP A 277 -31.89 27.32 -25.95
N ASP A 278 -32.52 26.21 -26.38
CA ASP A 278 -33.52 25.51 -25.57
C ASP A 278 -33.38 23.96 -25.56
N TYR A 279 -32.20 23.41 -25.91
CA TYR A 279 -32.02 21.96 -26.01
C TYR A 279 -32.44 21.20 -24.74
N ALA A 280 -32.39 21.81 -23.56
CA ALA A 280 -32.73 21.17 -22.29
C ALA A 280 -34.23 20.89 -22.18
N ASN A 281 -35.10 21.70 -22.85
CA ASN A 281 -36.55 21.58 -22.83
C ASN A 281 -37.07 20.85 -24.07
N LEU A 282 -36.30 20.78 -25.14
CA LEU A 282 -36.67 20.08 -26.36
C LEU A 282 -36.66 18.55 -26.14
N ARG A 283 -37.61 17.84 -26.75
CA ARG A 283 -37.69 16.38 -26.71
C ARG A 283 -37.71 15.77 -28.12
N ASN A 284 -38.64 16.19 -28.96
CA ASN A 284 -38.78 15.73 -30.33
C ASN A 284 -38.58 16.90 -31.27
N LEU A 285 -37.63 16.78 -32.16
CA LEU A 285 -37.42 17.76 -33.22
C LEU A 285 -38.24 17.41 -34.45
N THR A 286 -38.53 18.42 -35.27
CA THR A 286 -39.14 18.23 -36.58
C THR A 286 -38.16 17.37 -37.44
N ASP A 287 -38.68 16.32 -38.08
CA ASP A 287 -37.90 15.48 -38.98
C ASP A 287 -37.52 16.19 -40.29
N HIS A 288 -36.64 15.60 -41.05
CA HIS A 288 -36.11 16.18 -42.28
C HIS A 288 -37.12 16.30 -43.42
N HIS A 289 -38.25 15.56 -43.43
CA HIS A 289 -39.34 15.69 -44.39
C HIS A 289 -40.36 16.76 -43.97
N SER A 290 -40.58 16.88 -42.68
CA SER A 290 -41.61 17.77 -42.11
C SER A 290 -41.13 19.22 -41.94
N CYS A 291 -39.83 19.47 -41.96
CA CYS A 291 -39.28 20.83 -41.89
C CYS A 291 -39.53 21.61 -43.20
N ALA A 292 -39.39 22.94 -43.14
CA ALA A 292 -39.66 23.80 -44.30
C ALA A 292 -38.77 23.49 -45.53
N PHE A 293 -37.51 23.16 -45.31
CA PHE A 293 -36.63 22.70 -46.38
C PHE A 293 -37.03 21.33 -46.91
N GLY A 294 -37.33 20.33 -46.05
CA GLY A 294 -37.73 19.00 -46.46
C GLY A 294 -38.95 18.99 -47.37
N LYS A 295 -40.00 19.73 -46.99
CA LYS A 295 -41.19 19.90 -47.81
C LYS A 295 -40.89 20.50 -49.19
N TRP A 296 -40.03 21.51 -49.24
CA TRP A 296 -39.60 22.11 -50.51
C TRP A 296 -38.72 21.12 -51.31
N TYR A 297 -37.82 20.39 -50.68
CA TYR A 297 -36.94 19.42 -51.31
C TYR A 297 -37.76 18.27 -51.94
N ASP A 298 -38.68 17.68 -51.19
CA ASP A 298 -39.54 16.58 -51.64
C ASP A 298 -40.47 17.00 -52.82
N ALA A 299 -40.97 18.24 -52.79
CA ALA A 299 -41.78 18.79 -53.88
C ALA A 299 -40.96 19.01 -55.17
N ASN A 300 -39.67 19.20 -55.06
CA ASN A 300 -38.80 19.56 -56.19
C ASN A 300 -37.85 18.43 -56.66
N ILE A 301 -37.90 17.24 -56.01
CA ILE A 301 -36.97 16.13 -56.27
C ILE A 301 -37.06 15.67 -57.72
N GLN A 302 -38.22 15.62 -58.31
CA GLN A 302 -38.39 15.20 -59.71
C GLN A 302 -37.81 16.21 -60.68
N SER A 303 -37.84 17.48 -60.40
CA SER A 303 -37.34 18.58 -61.25
C SER A 303 -35.80 18.68 -61.21
N TYR A 304 -35.18 18.35 -60.08
CA TYR A 304 -33.72 18.59 -59.87
C TYR A 304 -32.89 17.34 -59.55
N ASN A 305 -33.46 16.11 -59.67
CA ASN A 305 -32.75 14.86 -59.40
C ASN A 305 -31.56 14.61 -60.33
N HIS A 306 -31.48 15.33 -61.45
CA HIS A 306 -30.34 15.29 -62.35
C HIS A 306 -29.13 16.12 -61.88
N ILE A 307 -29.28 16.91 -60.82
CA ILE A 307 -28.23 17.76 -60.25
C ILE A 307 -27.59 17.01 -59.05
N PRO A 308 -26.31 16.59 -59.17
CA PRO A 308 -25.64 15.79 -58.11
C PRO A 308 -25.69 16.50 -56.74
N ALA A 309 -25.45 17.82 -56.68
CA ALA A 309 -25.50 18.60 -55.45
C ALA A 309 -26.90 18.62 -54.80
N PHE A 310 -27.99 18.62 -55.60
CA PHE A 310 -29.35 18.52 -55.13
C PHE A 310 -29.62 17.15 -54.48
N VAL A 311 -29.24 16.05 -55.17
CA VAL A 311 -29.44 14.70 -54.63
C VAL A 311 -28.66 14.49 -53.33
N GLN A 312 -27.42 14.95 -53.30
CA GLN A 312 -26.58 14.82 -52.11
C GLN A 312 -27.07 15.66 -50.92
N MET A 313 -27.75 16.79 -51.18
CA MET A 313 -28.36 17.63 -50.16
C MET A 313 -29.40 16.87 -49.32
N GLY A 314 -30.22 15.98 -49.93
CA GLY A 314 -31.22 15.21 -49.19
C GLY A 314 -30.59 14.31 -48.11
N SER A 315 -29.55 13.58 -48.47
CA SER A 315 -28.80 12.71 -47.50
C SER A 315 -28.13 13.52 -46.42
N VAL A 316 -27.49 14.64 -46.75
CA VAL A 316 -26.82 15.50 -45.76
C VAL A 316 -27.84 16.15 -44.81
N HIS A 317 -29.00 16.51 -45.33
CA HIS A 317 -30.10 17.07 -44.54
C HIS A 317 -30.66 16.06 -43.53
N GLU A 318 -30.87 14.79 -43.93
CA GLU A 318 -31.27 13.72 -43.05
C GLU A 318 -30.22 13.51 -41.91
N GLN A 319 -28.93 13.43 -42.26
CA GLN A 319 -27.86 13.29 -41.26
C GLN A 319 -27.82 14.44 -40.26
N PHE A 320 -28.10 15.66 -40.70
CA PHE A 320 -28.18 16.81 -39.82
C PHE A 320 -29.34 16.72 -38.81
N HIS A 321 -30.55 16.35 -39.26
CA HIS A 321 -31.70 16.17 -38.36
C HIS A 321 -31.46 15.02 -37.36
N GLN A 322 -30.81 13.94 -37.79
CA GLN A 322 -30.45 12.84 -36.92
C GLN A 322 -29.42 13.29 -35.86
N ALA A 323 -28.36 14.00 -36.25
CA ALA A 323 -27.39 14.55 -35.34
C ALA A 323 -28.01 15.56 -34.34
N ALA A 324 -28.96 16.38 -34.81
CA ALA A 324 -29.69 17.31 -33.97
C ALA A 324 -30.54 16.58 -32.91
N GLN A 325 -31.25 15.52 -33.28
CA GLN A 325 -32.05 14.72 -32.37
C GLN A 325 -31.15 13.97 -31.36
N ASN A 326 -30.00 13.42 -31.81
CA ASN A 326 -29.02 12.76 -30.94
C ASN A 326 -28.49 13.75 -29.89
N PHE A 327 -28.18 14.97 -30.29
CA PHE A 327 -27.70 16.01 -29.36
C PHE A 327 -28.77 16.39 -28.33
N VAL A 328 -30.01 16.58 -28.74
CA VAL A 328 -31.14 16.89 -27.83
C VAL A 328 -31.39 15.74 -26.83
N ASN A 329 -31.33 14.50 -27.31
CA ASN A 329 -31.50 13.32 -26.45
C ASN A 329 -30.39 13.12 -25.46
N ASN A 330 -29.15 13.44 -25.85
CA ASN A 330 -27.93 13.27 -25.03
C ASN A 330 -26.95 14.42 -25.33
N PRO A 331 -27.02 15.55 -24.61
CA PRO A 331 -26.23 16.76 -24.87
C PRO A 331 -24.78 16.64 -24.36
N VAL A 332 -24.01 15.68 -24.94
CA VAL A 332 -22.58 15.47 -24.69
C VAL A 332 -21.73 16.09 -25.79
N ALA A 333 -20.44 16.32 -25.52
CA ALA A 333 -19.50 16.96 -26.43
C ALA A 333 -19.39 16.24 -27.78
N GLU A 334 -19.47 14.91 -27.81
CA GLU A 334 -19.43 14.09 -29.04
C GLU A 334 -20.62 14.38 -29.95
N ASN A 335 -21.84 14.39 -29.41
CA ASN A 335 -23.05 14.67 -30.17
C ASN A 335 -23.11 16.15 -30.62
N ALA A 336 -22.56 17.05 -29.82
CA ALA A 336 -22.39 18.46 -30.23
C ALA A 336 -21.41 18.60 -31.41
N SER A 337 -20.32 17.85 -31.41
CA SER A 337 -19.35 17.81 -32.50
C SER A 337 -19.94 17.23 -33.78
N GLU A 338 -20.73 16.16 -33.68
CA GLU A 338 -21.44 15.56 -34.83
C GLU A 338 -22.45 16.53 -35.43
N LEU A 339 -23.25 17.22 -34.62
CA LEU A 339 -24.18 18.25 -35.07
C LEU A 339 -23.45 19.39 -35.76
N GLN A 340 -22.31 19.80 -35.26
CA GLN A 340 -21.47 20.82 -35.88
C GLN A 340 -20.91 20.40 -37.25
N ILE A 341 -20.42 19.17 -37.37
CA ILE A 341 -19.88 18.61 -38.62
C ILE A 341 -20.99 18.55 -39.69
N THR A 342 -22.15 18.01 -39.31
CA THR A 342 -23.30 17.88 -40.22
C THR A 342 -23.86 19.24 -40.62
N SER A 343 -23.93 20.20 -39.70
CA SER A 343 -24.29 21.61 -40.03
C SER A 343 -23.34 22.25 -41.06
N GLY A 344 -22.02 22.00 -40.92
CA GLY A 344 -21.03 22.46 -41.89
C GLY A 344 -21.16 21.77 -43.26
N LYS A 345 -21.56 20.51 -43.30
CA LYS A 345 -21.85 19.80 -44.56
C LYS A 345 -23.05 20.39 -45.27
N ILE A 346 -24.15 20.66 -44.57
CA ILE A 346 -25.33 21.33 -45.13
C ILE A 346 -24.97 22.66 -45.78
N LEU A 347 -24.24 23.50 -45.06
CA LEU A 347 -23.82 24.81 -45.59
C LEU A 347 -23.05 24.67 -46.92
N ARG A 348 -22.10 23.73 -46.98
CA ARG A 348 -21.34 23.45 -48.22
C ARG A 348 -22.23 23.03 -49.37
N GLN A 349 -23.19 22.13 -49.12
CA GLN A 349 -24.12 21.70 -50.15
C GLN A 349 -25.04 22.84 -50.66
N PHE A 350 -25.48 23.72 -49.77
CA PHE A 350 -26.23 24.94 -50.21
C PHE A 350 -25.34 25.84 -51.09
N ILE A 351 -24.07 26.06 -50.74
CA ILE A 351 -23.17 26.86 -51.56
C ILE A 351 -22.96 26.22 -52.95
N GLU A 352 -22.70 24.92 -52.99
CA GLU A 352 -22.54 24.17 -54.23
C GLU A 352 -23.78 24.24 -55.13
N LEU A 353 -24.95 24.11 -54.52
CA LEU A 353 -26.23 24.18 -55.26
C LEU A 353 -26.50 25.60 -55.77
N ILE A 354 -26.26 26.63 -54.98
CA ILE A 354 -26.38 28.02 -55.41
C ILE A 354 -25.40 28.30 -56.56
N SER A 355 -24.14 27.89 -56.41
CA SER A 355 -23.11 28.09 -57.46
C SER A 355 -23.45 27.33 -58.76
N TYR A 356 -24.12 26.19 -58.69
CA TYR A 356 -24.59 25.46 -59.88
C TYR A 356 -25.65 26.24 -60.59
N PHE A 357 -26.67 26.77 -59.89
CA PHE A 357 -27.73 27.56 -60.50
C PHE A 357 -27.25 28.90 -61.06
N GLU A 358 -26.34 29.60 -60.40
CA GLU A 358 -25.74 30.84 -60.92
C GLU A 358 -24.94 30.62 -62.21
N LYS A 359 -24.33 29.46 -62.39
CA LYS A 359 -23.55 29.14 -63.61
C LYS A 359 -24.45 28.69 -64.79
N ASN A 360 -25.67 28.20 -64.51
CA ASN A 360 -26.56 27.63 -65.49
C ASN A 360 -27.85 28.43 -65.69
N SER A 361 -27.94 29.63 -65.04
CA SER A 361 -28.94 30.67 -65.29
C SER A 361 -28.42 31.61 -66.37
#